data_5943d7b4590232bf2a833b2e4329eb4f
#
_entry.id   5943d7b4590232bf2a833b2e4329eb4f
#
_cell.length_a   1.000
_cell.length_b   1.000
_cell.length_c   1.000
_cell.angle_alpha   90.00
_cell.angle_beta   90.00
_cell.angle_gamma   90.00
#
_symmetry.space_group_name_H-M   'P 1'
#
loop_
_entity.id
_entity.type
_entity.pdbx_description
1 polymer ?
#
loop_
_entity_poly.entity_id
_entity_poly.type
_entity_poly.pdbx_seq_one_letter_code
_entity_poly.pdbx_strand_id
1 'polypeptide(L)'
;MRLPYFRLVKGILKNKIGVQAPLTLAYEATAACNLRCRFCSFWKRQRGDELELSEVRDAIAQAVSEGASFFAATGGEPLLREDIPQILKFARKRMLTLLVTNGVLLAERIDEIAPFLDFLTVSLDTLNPSKYKYLRGCDCLEDVLEGISAYEERRKKYPHLKFNINTVLMRETLPEVPYLLNFALKKRIGITFEPVVPLTSDASCENPPEWGSPEDFNNALKEILRFKARHPATVWNTDYYLKWILERKNFICRSETLIRMDACGNIIAPCYDHPSYDVVGNIREKRLSEILHSKKARELHESAHKCPRKDCYLMCYVEPSLVISSFSLAFRGLASMFMKLRA
;
A
#
# COMPACT_ATOMS: atom_id res chain seq x y z
N MET A 1 13.48 -7.00 -19.71
CA MET A 1 12.41 -6.83 -18.68
C MET A 1 12.67 -7.83 -17.56
N ARG A 2 12.67 -7.41 -16.28
CA ARG A 2 12.90 -8.35 -15.15
C ARG A 2 11.76 -9.38 -15.08
N LEU A 3 12.08 -10.62 -14.67
CA LEU A 3 11.12 -11.74 -14.55
C LEU A 3 9.81 -11.40 -13.77
N PRO A 4 9.83 -10.59 -12.68
CA PRO A 4 8.63 -10.21 -11.97
C PRO A 4 7.58 -9.47 -12.83
N TYR A 5 8.00 -8.64 -13.77
CA TYR A 5 7.06 -7.95 -14.67
C TYR A 5 6.30 -8.93 -15.56
N PHE A 6 6.99 -9.95 -16.06
CA PHE A 6 6.37 -10.98 -16.89
C PHE A 6 5.33 -11.79 -16.10
N ARG A 7 5.67 -12.11 -14.83
CA ARG A 7 4.76 -12.81 -13.92
C ARG A 7 3.54 -11.94 -13.58
N LEU A 8 3.71 -10.65 -13.36
CA LEU A 8 2.63 -9.71 -13.11
C LEU A 8 1.62 -9.67 -14.28
N VAL A 9 2.13 -9.51 -15.50
CA VAL A 9 1.28 -9.54 -16.71
C VAL A 9 0.53 -10.87 -16.83
N LYS A 10 1.23 -11.99 -16.64
CA LYS A 10 0.62 -13.32 -16.64
C LYS A 10 -0.45 -13.47 -15.57
N GLY A 11 -0.20 -12.96 -14.36
CA GLY A 11 -1.16 -12.98 -13.25
C GLY A 11 -2.42 -12.16 -13.57
N ILE A 12 -2.26 -10.95 -14.12
CA ILE A 12 -3.39 -10.13 -14.57
C ILE A 12 -4.22 -10.85 -15.62
N LEU A 13 -3.57 -11.46 -16.61
CA LEU A 13 -4.26 -12.23 -17.68
C LEU A 13 -5.02 -13.43 -17.10
N LYS A 14 -4.42 -14.19 -16.18
CA LYS A 14 -5.09 -15.30 -15.48
C LYS A 14 -6.36 -14.84 -14.79
N ASN A 15 -6.29 -13.76 -13.99
CA ASN A 15 -7.45 -13.22 -13.28
C ASN A 15 -8.53 -12.74 -14.27
N LYS A 16 -8.17 -12.22 -15.44
CA LYS A 16 -9.15 -11.81 -16.47
C LYS A 16 -9.94 -12.97 -17.07
N ILE A 17 -9.35 -14.15 -17.17
CA ILE A 17 -10.03 -15.37 -17.65
C ILE A 17 -10.63 -16.20 -16.52
N GLY A 18 -10.75 -15.63 -15.32
CA GLY A 18 -11.38 -16.30 -14.17
C GLY A 18 -10.48 -17.24 -13.38
N VAL A 19 -9.19 -17.34 -13.71
CA VAL A 19 -8.22 -18.12 -12.96
C VAL A 19 -7.65 -17.24 -11.85
N GLN A 20 -8.02 -17.50 -10.62
CA GLN A 20 -7.53 -16.78 -9.45
C GLN A 20 -6.00 -16.92 -9.34
N ALA A 21 -5.31 -15.80 -9.32
CA ALA A 21 -3.86 -15.74 -9.15
C ALA A 21 -3.46 -14.52 -8.32
N PRO A 22 -2.75 -14.71 -7.21
CA PRO A 22 -2.28 -13.60 -6.41
C PRO A 22 -1.24 -12.78 -7.21
N LEU A 23 -1.31 -11.46 -7.06
CA LEU A 23 -0.37 -10.54 -7.69
C LEU A 23 0.65 -10.01 -6.68
N THR A 24 0.20 -9.84 -5.43
CA THR A 24 0.97 -9.18 -4.37
C THR A 24 0.96 -10.02 -3.09
N LEU A 25 2.13 -10.11 -2.45
CA LEU A 25 2.25 -10.45 -1.03
C LEU A 25 2.42 -9.15 -0.25
N ALA A 26 1.40 -8.76 0.52
CA ALA A 26 1.46 -7.67 1.49
C ALA A 26 1.81 -8.26 2.87
N TYR A 27 2.98 -7.94 3.36
CA TYR A 27 3.51 -8.43 4.62
C TYR A 27 3.56 -7.31 5.66
N GLU A 28 2.92 -7.51 6.77
CA GLU A 28 3.04 -6.64 7.95
C GLU A 28 4.31 -7.04 8.70
N ALA A 29 5.41 -6.32 8.44
CA ALA A 29 6.74 -6.69 8.89
C ALA A 29 6.88 -6.78 10.42
N THR A 30 6.13 -5.94 11.14
CA THR A 30 6.01 -5.93 12.59
C THR A 30 4.70 -5.27 13.03
N ALA A 31 4.18 -5.65 14.18
CA ALA A 31 3.06 -4.95 14.83
C ALA A 31 3.52 -3.67 15.55
N ALA A 32 4.83 -3.50 15.79
CA ALA A 32 5.37 -2.32 16.44
C ALA A 32 5.29 -1.08 15.55
N CYS A 33 4.95 0.06 16.17
CA CYS A 33 5.01 1.36 15.52
C CYS A 33 5.52 2.41 16.51
N ASN A 34 6.35 3.32 16.02
CA ASN A 34 6.83 4.48 16.79
C ASN A 34 5.87 5.68 16.74
N LEU A 35 4.78 5.60 15.96
CA LEU A 35 3.74 6.62 15.90
C LEU A 35 2.42 6.16 16.52
N ARG A 36 1.53 7.14 16.82
CA ARG A 36 0.20 6.94 17.40
C ARG A 36 -0.84 7.69 16.59
N CYS A 37 -0.88 7.43 15.27
CA CYS A 37 -1.77 8.12 14.34
C CYS A 37 -3.23 7.95 14.74
N ARG A 38 -4.00 9.06 14.72
CA ARG A 38 -5.40 9.09 15.13
C ARG A 38 -6.33 8.25 14.27
N PHE A 39 -5.97 8.06 13.02
CA PHE A 39 -6.74 7.32 12.00
C PHE A 39 -6.22 5.89 11.76
N CYS A 40 -5.34 5.40 12.62
CA CYS A 40 -4.73 4.08 12.46
C CYS A 40 -4.80 3.31 13.79
N SER A 41 -5.19 2.04 13.71
CA SER A 41 -5.30 1.16 14.88
C SER A 41 -4.17 0.13 14.97
N PHE A 42 -3.31 0.05 13.96
CA PHE A 42 -2.25 -0.96 13.91
C PHE A 42 -1.33 -0.92 15.13
N TRP A 43 -0.99 0.26 15.63
CA TRP A 43 -0.15 0.45 16.81
C TRP A 43 -0.77 -0.04 18.14
N LYS A 44 -2.09 -0.30 18.14
CA LYS A 44 -2.82 -0.85 19.30
C LYS A 44 -2.77 -2.37 19.34
N ARG A 45 -2.37 -3.02 18.25
CA ARG A 45 -2.29 -4.47 18.16
C ARG A 45 -1.20 -4.99 19.10
N GLN A 46 -1.51 -6.07 19.80
CA GLN A 46 -0.51 -6.75 20.62
C GLN A 46 0.57 -7.37 19.72
N ARG A 47 1.80 -7.27 20.15
CA ARG A 47 2.89 -8.03 19.56
C ARG A 47 2.71 -9.49 19.90
N GLY A 48 2.65 -10.32 18.87
CA GLY A 48 2.70 -11.78 19.00
C GLY A 48 4.13 -12.31 18.80
N ASP A 49 4.21 -13.60 18.54
CA ASP A 49 5.44 -14.27 18.11
C ASP A 49 5.64 -13.98 16.62
N GLU A 50 6.34 -12.87 16.33
CA GLU A 50 6.62 -12.41 14.96
C GLU A 50 7.53 -13.40 14.23
N LEU A 51 7.31 -13.55 12.92
CA LEU A 51 8.09 -14.46 12.07
C LEU A 51 9.60 -14.13 12.09
N GLU A 52 10.42 -15.14 12.18
CA GLU A 52 11.85 -15.03 11.97
C GLU A 52 12.19 -14.81 10.49
N LEU A 53 13.41 -14.33 10.20
CA LEU A 53 13.90 -14.08 8.85
C LEU A 53 13.77 -15.31 7.92
N SER A 54 14.04 -16.50 8.45
CA SER A 54 13.92 -17.77 7.72
C SER A 54 12.49 -18.06 7.29
N GLU A 55 11.53 -17.85 8.18
CA GLU A 55 10.09 -18.08 7.95
C GLU A 55 9.54 -17.07 6.92
N VAL A 56 9.94 -15.78 7.04
CA VAL A 56 9.56 -14.75 6.07
C VAL A 56 10.11 -15.07 4.68
N ARG A 57 11.36 -15.55 4.59
CA ARG A 57 11.95 -15.98 3.30
C ARG A 57 11.21 -17.15 2.67
N ASP A 58 10.80 -18.11 3.48
CA ASP A 58 10.01 -19.24 3.02
C ASP A 58 8.62 -18.79 2.52
N ALA A 59 7.93 -17.93 3.27
CA ALA A 59 6.66 -17.33 2.85
C ALA A 59 6.77 -16.58 1.52
N ILE A 60 7.84 -15.79 1.32
CA ILE A 60 8.12 -15.12 0.06
C ILE A 60 8.32 -16.14 -1.07
N ALA A 61 9.08 -17.22 -0.84
CA ALA A 61 9.31 -18.25 -1.85
C ALA A 61 8.00 -18.96 -2.22
N GLN A 62 7.16 -19.29 -1.25
CA GLN A 62 5.85 -19.88 -1.46
C GLN A 62 4.91 -18.92 -2.23
N ALA A 63 4.87 -17.63 -1.89
CA ALA A 63 4.06 -16.64 -2.61
C ALA A 63 4.50 -16.49 -4.09
N VAL A 64 5.80 -16.58 -4.37
CA VAL A 64 6.33 -16.61 -5.73
C VAL A 64 5.82 -17.83 -6.50
N SER A 65 5.77 -19.00 -5.86
CA SER A 65 5.26 -20.24 -6.47
C SER A 65 3.78 -20.14 -6.81
N GLU A 66 2.99 -19.42 -5.98
CA GLU A 66 1.57 -19.12 -6.21
C GLU A 66 1.34 -18.05 -7.30
N GLY A 67 2.40 -17.38 -7.77
CA GLY A 67 2.32 -16.42 -8.87
C GLY A 67 2.50 -14.96 -8.44
N ALA A 68 2.64 -14.66 -7.16
CA ALA A 68 2.86 -13.30 -6.70
C ALA A 68 4.15 -12.72 -7.30
N SER A 69 4.08 -11.47 -7.73
CA SER A 69 5.15 -10.76 -8.42
C SER A 69 5.55 -9.46 -7.74
N PHE A 70 4.77 -9.06 -6.74
CA PHE A 70 4.98 -7.86 -5.94
C PHE A 70 5.06 -8.22 -4.45
N PHE A 71 6.07 -7.70 -3.76
CA PHE A 71 6.23 -7.80 -2.32
C PHE A 71 6.10 -6.41 -1.72
N ALA A 72 5.13 -6.21 -0.85
CA ALA A 72 4.89 -4.96 -0.15
C ALA A 72 5.13 -5.16 1.35
N ALA A 73 6.19 -4.57 1.89
CA ALA A 73 6.43 -4.52 3.32
C ALA A 73 5.72 -3.31 3.92
N THR A 74 4.88 -3.57 4.91
CA THR A 74 4.06 -2.60 5.64
C THR A 74 3.92 -3.06 7.10
N GLY A 75 2.86 -2.73 7.80
CA GLY A 75 2.55 -3.15 9.16
C GLY A 75 2.42 -1.98 10.11
N GLY A 76 3.02 -2.04 11.30
CA GLY A 76 3.24 -0.89 12.17
C GLY A 76 4.25 0.06 11.52
N GLU A 77 5.52 -0.08 11.87
CA GLU A 77 6.61 0.61 11.15
C GLU A 77 7.70 -0.41 10.75
N PRO A 78 7.82 -0.74 9.47
CA PRO A 78 8.79 -1.74 9.01
C PRO A 78 10.24 -1.40 9.33
N LEU A 79 10.59 -0.12 9.41
CA LEU A 79 11.96 0.30 9.74
C LEU A 79 12.35 0.08 11.20
N LEU A 80 11.42 -0.31 12.07
CA LEU A 80 11.74 -0.80 13.43
C LEU A 80 12.27 -2.23 13.42
N ARG A 81 12.03 -2.98 12.35
CA ARG A 81 12.50 -4.34 12.22
C ARG A 81 13.97 -4.36 11.74
N GLU A 82 14.86 -4.93 12.55
CA GLU A 82 16.31 -4.90 12.26
C GLU A 82 16.68 -5.63 10.97
N ASP A 83 16.06 -6.78 10.70
CA ASP A 83 16.35 -7.63 9.55
C ASP A 83 15.56 -7.27 8.28
N ILE A 84 14.84 -6.13 8.26
CA ILE A 84 14.08 -5.69 7.08
C ILE A 84 14.96 -5.56 5.82
N PRO A 85 16.24 -5.11 5.86
CA PRO A 85 17.11 -5.09 4.69
C PRO A 85 17.36 -6.49 4.09
N GLN A 86 17.50 -7.51 4.95
CA GLN A 86 17.71 -8.89 4.54
C GLN A 86 16.46 -9.50 3.91
N ILE A 87 15.27 -9.16 4.42
CA ILE A 87 13.97 -9.55 3.85
C ILE A 87 13.82 -8.93 2.46
N LEU A 88 14.04 -7.61 2.34
CA LEU A 88 13.94 -6.89 1.06
C LEU A 88 14.95 -7.41 0.03
N LYS A 89 16.19 -7.69 0.44
CA LYS A 89 17.22 -8.30 -0.41
C LYS A 89 16.80 -9.65 -0.97
N PHE A 90 16.14 -10.48 -0.17
CA PHE A 90 15.62 -11.76 -0.60
C PHE A 90 14.43 -11.61 -1.56
N ALA A 91 13.50 -10.74 -1.23
CA ALA A 91 12.33 -10.46 -2.04
C ALA A 91 12.71 -9.89 -3.43
N ARG A 92 13.63 -8.91 -3.48
CA ARG A 92 14.01 -8.22 -4.73
C ARG A 92 14.59 -9.13 -5.80
N LYS A 93 15.21 -10.23 -5.40
CA LYS A 93 15.70 -11.23 -6.36
C LYS A 93 14.57 -11.95 -7.11
N ARG A 94 13.34 -11.90 -6.60
CA ARG A 94 12.20 -12.71 -7.04
C ARG A 94 10.97 -11.89 -7.44
N MET A 95 10.79 -10.74 -6.82
CA MET A 95 9.59 -9.90 -6.90
C MET A 95 9.98 -8.43 -7.11
N LEU A 96 9.03 -7.59 -7.49
CA LEU A 96 9.12 -6.15 -7.31
C LEU A 96 8.91 -5.84 -5.85
N THR A 97 9.65 -4.90 -5.30
CA THR A 97 9.66 -4.60 -3.87
C THR A 97 9.16 -3.20 -3.58
N LEU A 98 8.26 -3.09 -2.63
CA LEU A 98 7.74 -1.85 -2.06
C LEU A 98 7.94 -1.87 -0.54
N LEU A 99 8.36 -0.75 0.01
CA LEU A 99 8.30 -0.46 1.44
C LEU A 99 7.40 0.75 1.67
N VAL A 100 6.47 0.63 2.62
CA VAL A 100 5.66 1.74 3.11
C VAL A 100 6.10 2.06 4.53
N THR A 101 6.54 3.30 4.77
CA THR A 101 7.07 3.76 6.07
C THR A 101 6.45 5.08 6.49
N ASN A 102 6.44 5.33 7.78
CA ASN A 102 6.11 6.66 8.29
C ASN A 102 7.24 7.69 8.08
N GLY A 103 8.45 7.24 7.74
CA GLY A 103 9.58 8.07 7.34
C GLY A 103 10.48 8.57 8.47
N VAL A 104 10.10 8.40 9.75
CA VAL A 104 10.88 8.93 10.90
C VAL A 104 12.30 8.35 10.96
N LEU A 105 12.45 7.07 10.66
CA LEU A 105 13.77 6.38 10.67
C LEU A 105 14.44 6.35 9.29
N LEU A 106 13.88 7.03 8.30
CA LEU A 106 14.34 6.87 6.93
C LEU A 106 15.73 7.46 6.70
N ALA A 107 16.05 8.61 7.29
CA ALA A 107 17.37 9.23 7.15
C ALA A 107 18.51 8.29 7.58
N GLU A 108 18.31 7.60 8.69
CA GLU A 108 19.29 6.66 9.26
C GLU A 108 19.41 5.37 8.44
N ARG A 109 18.29 4.85 7.92
CA ARG A 109 18.21 3.51 7.33
C ARG A 109 18.15 3.46 5.81
N ILE A 110 18.15 4.59 5.12
CA ILE A 110 17.97 4.64 3.66
C ILE A 110 19.05 3.82 2.91
N ASP A 111 20.30 3.90 3.31
CA ASP A 111 21.41 3.19 2.64
C ASP A 111 21.35 1.66 2.84
N GLU A 112 20.69 1.18 3.88
CA GLU A 112 20.48 -0.24 4.15
C GLU A 112 19.41 -0.85 3.26
N ILE A 113 18.34 -0.07 2.94
CA ILE A 113 17.14 -0.57 2.27
C ILE A 113 17.08 -0.20 0.78
N ALA A 114 17.56 0.98 0.40
CA ALA A 114 17.45 1.50 -0.98
C ALA A 114 18.01 0.57 -2.06
N PRO A 115 19.13 -0.17 -1.85
CA PRO A 115 19.62 -1.13 -2.83
C PRO A 115 18.63 -2.24 -3.18
N PHE A 116 17.66 -2.51 -2.30
CA PHE A 116 16.75 -3.65 -2.36
C PHE A 116 15.29 -3.25 -2.63
N LEU A 117 15.02 -1.96 -2.88
CA LEU A 117 13.68 -1.45 -3.19
C LEU A 117 13.56 -1.06 -4.66
N ASP A 118 12.40 -1.36 -5.24
CA ASP A 118 11.95 -0.78 -6.50
C ASP A 118 11.08 0.45 -6.22
N PHE A 119 10.30 0.43 -5.11
CA PHE A 119 9.42 1.51 -4.67
C PHE A 119 9.56 1.77 -3.18
N LEU A 120 9.59 3.03 -2.82
CA LEU A 120 9.55 3.50 -1.43
C LEU A 120 8.45 4.55 -1.29
N THR A 121 7.53 4.30 -0.37
CA THR A 121 6.43 5.21 -0.06
C THR A 121 6.58 5.73 1.37
N VAL A 122 6.62 7.05 1.52
CA VAL A 122 6.61 7.72 2.82
C VAL A 122 5.24 8.33 3.09
N SER A 123 4.69 8.06 4.25
CA SER A 123 3.40 8.59 4.67
C SER A 123 3.54 10.06 5.13
N LEU A 124 2.97 11.00 4.36
CA LEU A 124 3.02 12.44 4.67
C LEU A 124 1.69 13.12 4.35
N ASP A 125 0.98 13.60 5.39
CA ASP A 125 -0.37 14.17 5.24
C ASP A 125 -0.40 15.69 5.30
N THR A 126 0.66 16.33 5.77
CA THR A 126 0.75 17.79 5.93
C THR A 126 2.19 18.22 6.09
N LEU A 127 2.48 19.46 5.72
CA LEU A 127 3.76 20.13 5.97
C LEU A 127 3.70 21.08 7.19
N ASN A 128 2.55 21.13 7.87
CA ASN A 128 2.37 21.93 9.08
C ASN A 128 2.73 21.10 10.32
N PRO A 129 3.73 21.50 11.13
CA PRO A 129 4.20 20.72 12.29
C PRO A 129 3.11 20.44 13.33
N SER A 130 2.30 21.45 13.67
CA SER A 130 1.23 21.30 14.65
C SER A 130 0.14 20.33 14.16
N LYS A 131 -0.21 20.40 12.87
CA LYS A 131 -1.17 19.47 12.26
C LYS A 131 -0.59 18.06 12.14
N TYR A 132 0.69 17.92 11.80
CA TYR A 132 1.38 16.64 11.76
C TYR A 132 1.35 15.96 13.14
N LYS A 133 1.75 16.70 14.18
CA LYS A 133 1.70 16.24 15.58
C LYS A 133 0.29 15.80 15.98
N TYR A 134 -0.73 16.57 15.62
CA TYR A 134 -2.13 16.22 15.88
C TYR A 134 -2.55 14.90 15.18
N LEU A 135 -2.22 14.75 13.91
CA LEU A 135 -2.64 13.60 13.11
C LEU A 135 -1.83 12.32 13.41
N ARG A 136 -0.51 12.47 13.57
CA ARG A 136 0.43 11.35 13.69
C ARG A 136 0.83 11.01 15.13
N GLY A 137 0.46 11.87 16.10
CA GLY A 137 0.73 11.65 17.54
C GLY A 137 2.21 11.77 17.91
N CYS A 138 3.01 12.46 17.10
CA CYS A 138 4.44 12.66 17.29
C CYS A 138 4.86 14.04 16.74
N ASP A 139 5.78 14.70 17.41
CA ASP A 139 6.43 15.94 16.95
C ASP A 139 7.69 15.59 16.17
N CYS A 140 7.54 14.93 15.04
CA CYS A 140 8.62 14.33 14.27
C CYS A 140 8.50 14.59 12.75
N LEU A 141 7.87 15.69 12.37
CA LEU A 141 7.79 16.08 10.96
C LEU A 141 9.18 16.37 10.37
N GLU A 142 10.07 16.97 11.15
CA GLU A 142 11.43 17.29 10.72
C GLU A 142 12.21 16.02 10.37
N ASP A 143 12.11 14.97 11.17
CA ASP A 143 12.76 13.67 10.89
C ASP A 143 12.28 13.07 9.56
N VAL A 144 10.96 13.20 9.28
CA VAL A 144 10.39 12.72 8.01
C VAL A 144 10.91 13.53 6.81
N LEU A 145 10.99 14.85 6.96
CA LEU A 145 11.53 15.73 5.91
C LEU A 145 13.03 15.50 5.70
N GLU A 146 13.78 15.21 6.77
CA GLU A 146 15.18 14.78 6.68
C GLU A 146 15.30 13.45 5.93
N GLY A 147 14.43 12.47 6.22
CA GLY A 147 14.36 11.21 5.48
C GLY A 147 14.12 11.40 3.98
N ILE A 148 13.22 12.33 3.61
CA ILE A 148 12.97 12.69 2.20
C ILE A 148 14.22 13.34 1.59
N SER A 149 14.89 14.23 2.31
CA SER A 149 16.11 14.89 1.85
C SER A 149 17.26 13.88 1.69
N ALA A 150 17.39 12.94 2.63
CA ALA A 150 18.35 11.84 2.53
C ALA A 150 18.15 10.98 1.26
N TYR A 151 16.90 10.74 0.85
CA TYR A 151 16.62 10.11 -0.44
C TYR A 151 17.06 10.99 -1.62
N GLU A 152 16.77 12.29 -1.59
CA GLU A 152 17.14 13.21 -2.69
C GLU A 152 18.65 13.21 -2.95
N GLU A 153 19.45 13.25 -1.89
CA GLU A 153 20.92 13.19 -1.97
C GLU A 153 21.40 11.88 -2.60
N ARG A 154 20.71 10.78 -2.32
CA ARG A 154 21.07 9.43 -2.77
C ARG A 154 20.41 9.01 -4.08
N ARG A 155 19.55 9.84 -4.65
CA ARG A 155 18.81 9.54 -5.89
C ARG A 155 19.71 9.07 -7.03
N LYS A 156 20.88 9.70 -7.20
CA LYS A 156 21.85 9.31 -8.23
C LYS A 156 22.50 7.97 -7.96
N LYS A 157 22.69 7.61 -6.68
CA LYS A 157 23.25 6.32 -6.24
C LYS A 157 22.27 5.17 -6.47
N TYR A 158 20.97 5.45 -6.34
CA TYR A 158 19.91 4.44 -6.47
C TYR A 158 18.87 4.82 -7.54
N PRO A 159 19.26 4.92 -8.83
CA PRO A 159 18.39 5.42 -9.91
C PRO A 159 17.20 4.49 -10.20
N HIS A 160 17.25 3.24 -9.75
CA HIS A 160 16.16 2.27 -9.87
C HIS A 160 15.06 2.47 -8.84
N LEU A 161 15.35 3.12 -7.71
CA LEU A 161 14.40 3.36 -6.64
C LEU A 161 13.44 4.49 -7.03
N LYS A 162 12.15 4.17 -7.03
CA LYS A 162 11.08 5.13 -7.24
C LYS A 162 10.48 5.52 -5.89
N PHE A 163 10.42 6.80 -5.64
CA PHE A 163 9.99 7.36 -4.36
C PHE A 163 8.70 8.15 -4.51
N ASN A 164 7.77 7.93 -3.61
CA ASN A 164 6.57 8.75 -3.50
C ASN A 164 6.19 9.01 -2.04
N ILE A 165 5.43 10.07 -1.84
CA ILE A 165 4.68 10.28 -0.60
C ILE A 165 3.25 9.81 -0.78
N ASN A 166 2.64 9.25 0.30
CA ASN A 166 1.23 8.90 0.35
C ASN A 166 0.52 9.79 1.36
N THR A 167 -0.57 10.42 0.92
CA THR A 167 -1.41 11.31 1.73
C THR A 167 -2.79 10.69 1.90
N VAL A 168 -3.23 10.56 3.15
CA VAL A 168 -4.59 10.13 3.47
C VAL A 168 -5.52 11.34 3.39
N LEU A 169 -6.53 11.25 2.52
CA LEU A 169 -7.56 12.29 2.37
C LEU A 169 -8.60 12.16 3.47
N MET A 170 -8.65 13.13 4.34
CA MET A 170 -9.64 13.31 5.42
C MET A 170 -9.88 14.81 5.64
N ARG A 171 -10.89 15.17 6.39
CA ARG A 171 -11.26 16.58 6.64
C ARG A 171 -10.06 17.49 6.91
N GLU A 172 -9.14 17.03 7.74
CA GLU A 172 -7.98 17.80 8.17
C GLU A 172 -6.93 17.96 7.09
N THR A 173 -6.86 17.03 6.13
CA THR A 173 -5.83 16.99 5.09
C THR A 173 -6.29 17.52 3.74
N LEU A 174 -7.61 17.67 3.51
CA LEU A 174 -8.12 18.26 2.25
C LEU A 174 -7.49 19.63 1.95
N PRO A 175 -7.34 20.55 2.93
CA PRO A 175 -6.68 21.85 2.69
C PRO A 175 -5.19 21.75 2.39
N GLU A 176 -4.55 20.62 2.72
CA GLU A 176 -3.10 20.40 2.50
C GLU A 176 -2.78 19.96 1.07
N VAL A 177 -3.77 19.50 0.31
CA VAL A 177 -3.59 18.94 -1.04
C VAL A 177 -2.78 19.86 -1.95
N PRO A 178 -3.07 21.17 -2.10
CA PRO A 178 -2.29 22.05 -2.98
C PRO A 178 -0.82 22.18 -2.56
N TYR A 179 -0.57 22.22 -1.25
CA TYR A 179 0.78 22.35 -0.69
C TYR A 179 1.60 21.08 -0.92
N LEU A 180 1.01 19.91 -0.71
CA LEU A 180 1.65 18.61 -0.91
C LEU A 180 1.90 18.31 -2.39
N LEU A 181 0.99 18.69 -3.29
CA LEU A 181 1.19 18.59 -4.73
C LEU A 181 2.39 19.45 -5.19
N ASN A 182 2.47 20.69 -4.72
CA ASN A 182 3.59 21.57 -5.03
C ASN A 182 4.91 21.09 -4.40
N PHE A 183 4.86 20.56 -3.19
CA PHE A 183 6.02 19.95 -2.53
C PHE A 183 6.56 18.77 -3.36
N ALA A 184 5.69 17.83 -3.75
CA ALA A 184 6.08 16.68 -4.55
C ALA A 184 6.68 17.10 -5.90
N LEU A 185 6.10 18.10 -6.57
CA LEU A 185 6.61 18.65 -7.84
C LEU A 185 7.99 19.26 -7.66
N LYS A 186 8.19 20.12 -6.66
CA LYS A 186 9.48 20.77 -6.36
C LYS A 186 10.56 19.74 -6.03
N LYS A 187 10.22 18.72 -5.25
CA LYS A 187 11.12 17.63 -4.87
C LYS A 187 11.33 16.61 -5.99
N ARG A 188 10.57 16.68 -7.09
CA ARG A 188 10.56 15.70 -8.19
C ARG A 188 10.36 14.27 -7.69
N ILE A 189 9.40 14.10 -6.79
CA ILE A 189 8.97 12.80 -6.25
C ILE A 189 7.51 12.54 -6.62
N GLY A 190 7.09 11.27 -6.52
CA GLY A 190 5.69 10.92 -6.70
C GLY A 190 4.82 11.33 -5.50
N ILE A 191 3.52 11.47 -5.73
CA ILE A 191 2.52 11.56 -4.67
C ILE A 191 1.30 10.70 -5.01
N THR A 192 0.79 10.02 -4.00
CA THR A 192 -0.49 9.29 -4.06
C THR A 192 -1.45 9.82 -3.01
N PHE A 193 -2.72 9.76 -3.32
CA PHE A 193 -3.81 10.13 -2.42
C PHE A 193 -4.75 8.96 -2.24
N GLU A 194 -5.12 8.67 -1.00
CA GLU A 194 -6.05 7.61 -0.65
C GLU A 194 -7.05 8.15 0.38
N PRO A 195 -8.38 8.06 0.13
CA PRO A 195 -9.36 8.44 1.14
C PRO A 195 -9.19 7.62 2.40
N VAL A 196 -9.35 8.26 3.55
CA VAL A 196 -9.37 7.52 4.80
C VAL A 196 -10.49 6.49 4.78
N VAL A 197 -10.17 5.27 5.15
CA VAL A 197 -11.15 4.20 5.31
C VAL A 197 -11.22 3.91 6.79
N PRO A 198 -12.35 4.25 7.46
CA PRO A 198 -12.55 3.87 8.85
C PRO A 198 -12.58 2.35 8.93
N LEU A 199 -11.59 1.73 9.57
CA LEU A 199 -11.58 0.28 9.76
C LEU A 199 -12.72 -0.11 10.69
N THR A 200 -13.73 -0.77 10.15
CA THR A 200 -14.95 -1.15 10.91
C THR A 200 -14.69 -2.21 11.98
N SER A 201 -13.59 -2.94 11.85
CA SER A 201 -13.17 -3.94 12.84
C SER A 201 -12.61 -3.32 14.13
N ASP A 202 -12.39 -1.99 14.15
CA ASP A 202 -11.79 -1.32 15.28
C ASP A 202 -12.79 -0.40 16.00
N ALA A 203 -13.61 -0.99 16.86
CA ALA A 203 -14.52 -0.26 17.76
C ALA A 203 -13.79 0.69 18.75
N SER A 204 -12.45 0.68 18.76
CA SER A 204 -11.63 1.48 19.66
C SER A 204 -11.34 2.90 19.17
N CYS A 205 -11.78 3.27 17.97
CA CYS A 205 -11.63 4.63 17.47
C CYS A 205 -12.80 5.50 17.97
N GLU A 206 -12.60 6.19 19.09
CA GLU A 206 -13.61 7.06 19.70
C GLU A 206 -14.08 8.20 18.77
N ASN A 207 -13.22 8.66 17.89
CA ASN A 207 -13.52 9.67 16.87
C ASN A 207 -12.97 9.18 15.51
N PRO A 208 -13.73 8.39 14.74
CA PRO A 208 -13.28 7.93 13.44
C PRO A 208 -13.01 9.14 12.54
N PRO A 209 -11.95 9.09 11.74
CA PRO A 209 -11.65 10.17 10.82
C PRO A 209 -12.76 10.31 9.78
N GLU A 210 -13.09 11.54 9.43
CA GLU A 210 -14.15 11.87 8.47
C GLU A 210 -13.54 12.42 7.18
N TRP A 211 -14.25 12.24 6.06
CA TRP A 211 -13.82 12.78 4.77
C TRP A 211 -13.99 14.30 4.62
N GLY A 212 -14.67 14.94 5.57
CA GLY A 212 -15.11 16.32 5.44
C GLY A 212 -16.44 16.44 4.69
N SER A 213 -16.80 17.65 4.24
CA SER A 213 -17.99 17.82 3.42
C SER A 213 -17.83 17.15 2.06
N PRO A 214 -18.91 16.61 1.44
CA PRO A 214 -18.85 16.07 0.10
C PRO A 214 -18.32 17.07 -0.94
N GLU A 215 -18.59 18.35 -0.73
CA GLU A 215 -18.12 19.43 -1.62
C GLU A 215 -16.60 19.59 -1.51
N ASP A 216 -16.05 19.74 -0.31
CA ASP A 216 -14.61 19.91 -0.08
C ASP A 216 -13.83 18.69 -0.59
N PHE A 217 -14.33 17.49 -0.31
CA PHE A 217 -13.73 16.26 -0.77
C PHE A 217 -13.69 16.17 -2.30
N ASN A 218 -14.82 16.47 -2.96
CA ASN A 218 -14.90 16.47 -4.42
C ASN A 218 -14.02 17.57 -5.05
N ASN A 219 -13.92 18.74 -4.41
CA ASN A 219 -13.05 19.82 -4.87
C ASN A 219 -11.58 19.43 -4.79
N ALA A 220 -11.15 18.79 -3.71
CA ALA A 220 -9.79 18.27 -3.58
C ALA A 220 -9.47 17.22 -4.67
N LEU A 221 -10.37 16.27 -4.93
CA LEU A 221 -10.19 15.28 -6.02
C LEU A 221 -10.11 15.93 -7.40
N LYS A 222 -10.96 16.93 -7.69
CA LYS A 222 -10.90 17.68 -8.95
C LYS A 222 -9.57 18.44 -9.08
N GLU A 223 -9.05 19.01 -7.99
CA GLU A 223 -7.76 19.67 -7.98
C GLU A 223 -6.62 18.68 -8.27
N ILE A 224 -6.60 17.51 -7.61
CA ILE A 224 -5.64 16.45 -7.88
C ILE A 224 -5.68 16.04 -9.36
N LEU A 225 -6.87 15.86 -9.95
CA LEU A 225 -7.03 15.50 -11.35
C LEU A 225 -6.53 16.60 -12.29
N ARG A 226 -6.83 17.87 -12.01
CA ARG A 226 -6.33 19.03 -12.79
C ARG A 226 -4.81 19.14 -12.70
N PHE A 227 -4.25 18.94 -11.51
CA PHE A 227 -2.80 18.96 -11.32
C PHE A 227 -2.13 17.80 -12.06
N LYS A 228 -2.69 16.59 -11.96
CA LYS A 228 -2.20 15.42 -12.69
C LYS A 228 -2.21 15.62 -14.21
N ALA A 229 -3.23 16.26 -14.76
CA ALA A 229 -3.29 16.54 -16.20
C ALA A 229 -2.13 17.42 -16.66
N ARG A 230 -1.66 18.35 -15.81
CA ARG A 230 -0.52 19.23 -16.08
C ARG A 230 0.84 18.59 -15.73
N HIS A 231 0.87 17.72 -14.71
CA HIS A 231 2.07 17.08 -14.15
C HIS A 231 1.88 15.57 -14.00
N PRO A 232 1.75 14.82 -15.11
CA PRO A 232 1.34 13.39 -15.07
C PRO A 232 2.37 12.48 -14.37
N ALA A 233 3.64 12.88 -14.32
CA ALA A 233 4.67 12.12 -13.61
C ALA A 233 4.65 12.29 -12.08
N THR A 234 4.02 13.36 -11.57
CA THR A 234 4.00 13.66 -10.13
C THR A 234 2.91 12.91 -9.41
N VAL A 235 1.67 12.90 -9.90
CA VAL A 235 0.55 12.17 -9.25
C VAL A 235 0.51 10.73 -9.74
N TRP A 236 0.74 9.78 -8.85
CA TRP A 236 0.86 8.38 -9.20
C TRP A 236 -0.44 7.57 -9.16
N ASN A 237 -1.48 8.07 -8.49
CA ASN A 237 -2.81 7.47 -8.65
C ASN A 237 -3.18 7.41 -10.14
N THR A 238 -3.85 6.35 -10.55
CA THR A 238 -4.36 6.28 -11.92
C THR A 238 -5.57 7.21 -12.10
N ASP A 239 -5.74 7.74 -13.31
CA ASP A 239 -6.88 8.62 -13.61
C ASP A 239 -8.23 7.92 -13.38
N TYR A 240 -8.29 6.61 -13.69
CA TYR A 240 -9.50 5.84 -13.50
C TYR A 240 -9.82 5.62 -12.01
N TYR A 241 -8.80 5.46 -11.14
CA TYR A 241 -9.01 5.37 -9.70
C TYR A 241 -9.56 6.69 -9.15
N LEU A 242 -8.94 7.82 -9.46
CA LEU A 242 -9.39 9.14 -8.99
C LEU A 242 -10.79 9.49 -9.49
N LYS A 243 -11.09 9.20 -10.77
CA LYS A 243 -12.42 9.39 -11.34
C LYS A 243 -13.44 8.45 -10.71
N TRP A 244 -13.05 7.19 -10.46
CA TRP A 244 -13.91 6.21 -9.82
C TRP A 244 -14.33 6.65 -8.41
N ILE A 245 -13.39 7.20 -7.60
CA ILE A 245 -13.70 7.77 -6.28
C ILE A 245 -14.69 8.93 -6.42
N LEU A 246 -14.45 9.85 -7.35
CA LEU A 246 -15.29 11.03 -7.58
C LEU A 246 -16.71 10.65 -8.00
N GLU A 247 -16.84 9.62 -8.82
CA GLU A 247 -18.12 9.13 -9.35
C GLU A 247 -18.81 8.14 -8.40
N ARG A 248 -18.14 7.70 -7.34
CA ARG A 248 -18.62 6.75 -6.32
C ARG A 248 -19.24 5.49 -6.92
N LYS A 249 -18.61 4.94 -7.96
CA LYS A 249 -19.07 3.73 -8.65
C LYS A 249 -18.84 2.48 -7.83
N ASN A 250 -19.71 1.50 -7.97
CA ASN A 250 -19.48 0.16 -7.43
C ASN A 250 -18.35 -0.56 -8.20
N PHE A 251 -17.68 -1.48 -7.55
CA PHE A 251 -16.72 -2.40 -8.17
C PHE A 251 -16.88 -3.80 -7.58
N ILE A 252 -16.39 -4.79 -8.29
CA ILE A 252 -16.28 -6.16 -7.79
C ILE A 252 -14.88 -6.30 -7.20
N CYS A 253 -14.80 -6.45 -5.87
CA CYS A 253 -13.53 -6.59 -5.19
C CYS A 253 -12.85 -7.91 -5.55
N ARG A 254 -11.63 -7.84 -6.06
CA ARG A 254 -10.78 -8.99 -6.39
C ARG A 254 -9.74 -9.21 -5.28
N SER A 255 -10.23 -9.43 -4.06
CA SER A 255 -9.38 -9.56 -2.87
C SER A 255 -8.38 -10.73 -2.97
N GLU A 256 -8.68 -11.74 -3.76
CA GLU A 256 -7.80 -12.88 -4.05
C GLU A 256 -6.49 -12.50 -4.76
N THR A 257 -6.40 -11.29 -5.28
CA THR A 257 -5.15 -10.79 -5.89
C THR A 257 -4.10 -10.37 -4.88
N LEU A 258 -4.48 -10.22 -3.63
CA LEU A 258 -3.62 -9.79 -2.54
C LEU A 258 -3.53 -10.86 -1.45
N ILE A 259 -2.36 -11.46 -1.28
CA ILE A 259 -2.06 -12.27 -0.09
C ILE A 259 -1.73 -11.28 1.02
N ARG A 260 -2.54 -11.23 2.06
CA ARG A 260 -2.26 -10.43 3.26
C ARG A 260 -1.74 -11.34 4.37
N MET A 261 -0.52 -11.08 4.80
CA MET A 261 0.15 -11.82 5.87
C MET A 261 0.54 -10.85 7.00
N ASP A 262 0.11 -11.16 8.22
CA ASP A 262 0.53 -10.39 9.39
C ASP A 262 1.95 -10.75 9.86
N ALA A 263 2.43 -10.06 10.89
CA ALA A 263 3.77 -10.27 11.43
C ALA A 263 3.97 -11.68 12.04
N CYS A 264 2.91 -12.33 12.48
CA CYS A 264 2.92 -13.69 13.08
C CYS A 264 2.70 -14.81 12.04
N GLY A 265 2.56 -14.48 10.76
CA GLY A 265 2.38 -15.45 9.68
C GLY A 265 0.94 -15.86 9.43
N ASN A 266 -0.03 -15.19 10.03
CA ASN A 266 -1.43 -15.42 9.74
C ASN A 266 -1.79 -14.86 8.37
N ILE A 267 -2.49 -15.65 7.56
CA ILE A 267 -3.06 -15.22 6.29
C ILE A 267 -4.50 -14.78 6.53
N ILE A 268 -4.80 -13.54 6.11
CA ILE A 268 -6.07 -12.88 6.36
C ILE A 268 -6.84 -12.75 5.05
N ALA A 269 -8.11 -13.12 5.07
CA ALA A 269 -9.02 -12.98 3.95
C ALA A 269 -10.40 -12.48 4.40
N PRO A 270 -11.11 -11.74 3.54
CA PRO A 270 -10.62 -11.14 2.28
C PRO A 270 -9.80 -9.88 2.52
N CYS A 271 -10.11 -9.10 3.55
CA CYS A 271 -9.37 -7.91 4.02
C CYS A 271 -9.88 -7.52 5.41
N TYR A 272 -9.12 -6.73 6.17
CA TYR A 272 -9.51 -6.30 7.54
C TYR A 272 -10.80 -5.47 7.62
N ASP A 273 -11.19 -4.85 6.52
CA ASP A 273 -12.36 -3.98 6.48
C ASP A 273 -13.65 -4.72 6.06
N HIS A 274 -13.55 -5.98 5.71
CA HIS A 274 -14.71 -6.80 5.38
C HIS A 274 -15.39 -7.32 6.67
N PRO A 275 -16.75 -7.25 6.77
CA PRO A 275 -17.46 -7.70 7.98
C PRO A 275 -17.19 -9.16 8.38
N SER A 276 -16.90 -10.01 7.41
CA SER A 276 -16.62 -11.44 7.63
C SER A 276 -15.13 -11.77 7.50
N TYR A 277 -14.21 -10.81 7.70
CA TYR A 277 -12.79 -11.13 7.62
C TYR A 277 -12.39 -12.16 8.70
N ASP A 278 -11.45 -13.01 8.35
CA ASP A 278 -10.94 -14.01 9.27
C ASP A 278 -9.50 -14.43 8.91
N VAL A 279 -8.82 -15.05 9.86
CA VAL A 279 -7.59 -15.78 9.62
C VAL A 279 -7.92 -17.11 8.95
N VAL A 280 -7.40 -17.31 7.73
CA VAL A 280 -7.65 -18.52 6.95
C VAL A 280 -6.60 -19.62 7.15
N GLY A 281 -5.51 -19.29 7.82
CA GLY A 281 -4.45 -20.22 8.21
C GLY A 281 -3.18 -19.47 8.63
N ASN A 282 -2.20 -20.23 9.13
CA ASN A 282 -0.87 -19.70 9.49
C ASN A 282 0.20 -20.47 8.72
N ILE A 283 1.21 -19.75 8.21
CA ILE A 283 2.29 -20.34 7.39
C ILE A 283 3.22 -21.28 8.18
N ARG A 284 3.22 -21.22 9.51
CA ARG A 284 3.93 -22.17 10.38
C ARG A 284 3.24 -23.53 10.44
N GLU A 285 1.93 -23.56 10.20
CA GLU A 285 1.10 -24.78 10.32
C GLU A 285 0.85 -25.45 8.98
N LYS A 286 0.70 -24.68 7.91
CA LYS A 286 0.31 -25.15 6.57
C LYS A 286 1.06 -24.45 5.49
N ARG A 287 1.23 -25.11 4.36
CA ARG A 287 1.78 -24.46 3.17
C ARG A 287 0.84 -23.36 2.67
N LEU A 288 1.42 -22.27 2.17
CA LEU A 288 0.63 -21.15 1.64
C LEU A 288 -0.37 -21.60 0.55
N SER A 289 0.02 -22.55 -0.32
CA SER A 289 -0.87 -23.15 -1.32
C SER A 289 -2.12 -23.78 -0.70
N GLU A 290 -1.96 -24.55 0.37
CA GLU A 290 -3.08 -25.20 1.08
C GLU A 290 -4.01 -24.16 1.70
N ILE A 291 -3.43 -23.08 2.27
CA ILE A 291 -4.20 -21.98 2.87
C ILE A 291 -5.02 -21.25 1.82
N LEU A 292 -4.38 -20.80 0.72
CA LEU A 292 -5.02 -20.02 -0.33
C LEU A 292 -6.11 -20.81 -1.07
N HIS A 293 -5.91 -22.11 -1.26
CA HIS A 293 -6.88 -22.98 -1.94
C HIS A 293 -7.83 -23.71 -0.99
N SER A 294 -7.85 -23.35 0.30
CA SER A 294 -8.81 -23.88 1.26
C SER A 294 -10.24 -23.46 0.92
N LYS A 295 -11.23 -24.25 1.34
CA LYS A 295 -12.65 -23.91 1.19
C LYS A 295 -12.95 -22.56 1.87
N LYS A 296 -12.45 -22.36 3.11
CA LYS A 296 -12.64 -21.13 3.88
C LYS A 296 -12.11 -19.89 3.15
N ALA A 297 -10.89 -19.95 2.60
CA ALA A 297 -10.32 -18.82 1.87
C ALA A 297 -11.14 -18.48 0.61
N ARG A 298 -11.56 -19.49 -0.16
CA ARG A 298 -12.40 -19.27 -1.35
C ARG A 298 -13.73 -18.61 -1.01
N GLU A 299 -14.45 -19.14 -0.02
CA GLU A 299 -15.76 -18.60 0.42
C GLU A 299 -15.63 -17.13 0.86
N LEU A 300 -14.56 -16.78 1.60
CA LEU A 300 -14.31 -15.41 2.03
C LEU A 300 -13.98 -14.48 0.85
N HIS A 301 -13.16 -14.91 -0.11
CA HIS A 301 -12.89 -14.11 -1.31
C HIS A 301 -14.13 -13.96 -2.20
N GLU A 302 -14.95 -14.99 -2.33
CA GLU A 302 -16.24 -14.92 -3.04
C GLU A 302 -17.20 -13.94 -2.35
N SER A 303 -17.22 -13.90 -1.02
CA SER A 303 -18.01 -12.91 -0.27
C SER A 303 -17.59 -11.48 -0.56
N ALA A 304 -16.30 -11.24 -0.80
CA ALA A 304 -15.79 -9.94 -1.16
C ALA A 304 -16.29 -9.43 -2.53
N HIS A 305 -16.65 -10.31 -3.46
CA HIS A 305 -17.25 -9.92 -4.73
C HIS A 305 -18.60 -9.21 -4.53
N LYS A 306 -19.28 -9.47 -3.41
CA LYS A 306 -20.55 -8.87 -3.00
C LYS A 306 -20.38 -8.03 -1.73
N CYS A 307 -19.19 -7.50 -1.50
CA CYS A 307 -18.88 -6.72 -0.31
C CYS A 307 -19.92 -5.61 -0.09
N PRO A 308 -20.54 -5.51 1.11
CA PRO A 308 -21.55 -4.50 1.39
C PRO A 308 -20.98 -3.08 1.50
N ARG A 309 -19.66 -2.95 1.64
CA ARG A 309 -18.97 -1.66 1.74
C ARG A 309 -18.97 -0.96 0.39
N LYS A 310 -19.73 0.11 0.29
CA LYS A 310 -19.78 1.00 -0.89
C LYS A 310 -18.76 2.15 -0.82
N ASP A 311 -18.14 2.31 0.33
CA ASP A 311 -17.20 3.36 0.71
C ASP A 311 -15.76 2.86 0.87
N CYS A 312 -15.46 1.66 0.35
CA CYS A 312 -14.11 1.12 0.33
C CYS A 312 -13.31 1.78 -0.78
N TYR A 313 -12.30 2.56 -0.40
CA TYR A 313 -11.39 3.25 -1.32
C TYR A 313 -9.94 2.73 -1.22
N LEU A 314 -9.73 1.61 -0.55
CA LEU A 314 -8.40 1.00 -0.38
C LEU A 314 -7.77 0.72 -1.75
N MET A 315 -6.75 1.51 -2.09
CA MET A 315 -6.08 1.48 -3.39
C MET A 315 -5.52 0.09 -3.72
N CYS A 316 -5.02 -0.62 -2.70
CA CYS A 316 -4.46 -1.97 -2.85
C CYS A 316 -5.48 -3.03 -3.30
N TYR A 317 -6.77 -2.80 -3.12
CA TYR A 317 -7.86 -3.66 -3.60
C TYR A 317 -8.59 -3.07 -4.81
N VAL A 318 -8.85 -1.76 -4.80
CA VAL A 318 -9.63 -1.10 -5.86
C VAL A 318 -8.88 -1.08 -7.18
N GLU A 319 -7.64 -0.61 -7.22
CA GLU A 319 -6.89 -0.51 -8.48
C GLU A 319 -6.69 -1.87 -9.18
N PRO A 320 -6.24 -2.95 -8.51
CA PRO A 320 -6.17 -4.27 -9.14
C PRO A 320 -7.54 -4.76 -9.64
N SER A 321 -8.60 -4.54 -8.87
CA SER A 321 -9.96 -4.95 -9.24
C SER A 321 -10.45 -4.25 -10.51
N LEU A 322 -10.23 -2.93 -10.61
CA LEU A 322 -10.56 -2.14 -11.80
C LEU A 322 -9.74 -2.57 -13.03
N VAL A 323 -8.45 -2.84 -12.83
CA VAL A 323 -7.55 -3.35 -13.90
C VAL A 323 -8.04 -4.70 -14.42
N ILE A 324 -8.45 -5.61 -13.55
CA ILE A 324 -8.93 -6.94 -13.94
C ILE A 324 -10.30 -6.85 -14.62
N SER A 325 -11.19 -5.97 -14.18
CA SER A 325 -12.54 -5.85 -14.73
C SER A 325 -12.58 -5.31 -16.16
N SER A 326 -11.53 -4.61 -16.63
CA SER A 326 -11.52 -3.98 -17.97
C SER A 326 -10.19 -4.18 -18.70
N PHE A 327 -10.25 -4.60 -19.97
CA PHE A 327 -9.04 -4.73 -20.82
C PHE A 327 -8.40 -3.37 -21.11
N SER A 328 -9.18 -2.33 -21.32
CA SER A 328 -8.67 -0.98 -21.56
C SER A 328 -7.95 -0.42 -20.32
N LEU A 329 -8.49 -0.68 -19.13
CA LEU A 329 -7.86 -0.28 -17.87
C LEU A 329 -6.60 -1.09 -17.56
N ALA A 330 -6.54 -2.38 -17.94
CA ALA A 330 -5.33 -3.18 -17.81
C ALA A 330 -4.18 -2.60 -18.64
N PHE A 331 -4.45 -2.24 -19.89
CA PHE A 331 -3.45 -1.62 -20.76
C PHE A 331 -2.98 -0.26 -20.20
N ARG A 332 -3.91 0.58 -19.76
CA ARG A 332 -3.61 1.88 -19.13
C ARG A 332 -2.84 1.73 -17.81
N GLY A 333 -3.20 0.75 -16.98
CA GLY A 333 -2.51 0.45 -15.73
C GLY A 333 -1.06 0.04 -15.96
N LEU A 334 -0.83 -0.87 -16.90
CA LEU A 334 0.51 -1.28 -17.32
C LEU A 334 1.31 -0.10 -17.91
N ALA A 335 0.70 0.70 -18.79
CA ALA A 335 1.35 1.89 -19.36
C ALA A 335 1.71 2.91 -18.26
N SER A 336 0.82 3.16 -17.30
CA SER A 336 1.08 4.03 -16.14
C SER A 336 2.26 3.51 -15.30
N MET A 337 2.30 2.21 -15.04
CA MET A 337 3.41 1.59 -14.32
C MET A 337 4.73 1.76 -15.09
N PHE A 338 4.74 1.53 -16.40
CA PHE A 338 5.94 1.73 -17.22
C PHE A 338 6.38 3.19 -17.28
N MET A 339 5.46 4.14 -17.29
CA MET A 339 5.81 5.58 -17.19
C MET A 339 6.47 5.90 -15.86
N LYS A 340 5.93 5.41 -14.75
CA LYS A 340 6.53 5.60 -13.41
C LYS A 340 7.95 5.01 -13.31
N LEU A 341 8.22 3.93 -14.03
CA LEU A 341 9.55 3.30 -14.07
C LEU A 341 10.56 4.10 -14.91
N ARG A 342 10.10 4.94 -15.84
CA ARG A 342 10.95 5.79 -16.68
C ARG A 342 11.16 7.19 -16.11
N ALA A 343 10.25 7.70 -15.31
CA ALA A 343 10.35 8.96 -14.59
C ALA A 343 11.26 8.85 -13.38
#